data_9477f9148db44a1a1190952fb0b31c4d
#
_entry.id   9477f9148db44a1a1190952fb0b31c4d
#
_cell.length_a   1.000
_cell.length_b   1.000
_cell.length_c   1.000
_cell.angle_alpha   90.00
_cell.angle_beta   90.00
_cell.angle_gamma   90.00
#
_symmetry.space_group_name_H-M   'P 1'
#
loop_
_entity.id
_entity.type
_entity.pdbx_description
1 polymer ?
#
loop_
_entity_poly.entity_id
_entity_poly.type
_entity_poly.pdbx_seq_one_letter_code
_entity_poly.pdbx_strand_id
1 'polypeptide(L)'
;MRALLNTALAALLAATTLLAGCERPPVDTVQRGYRGTGMELVYNPRTAVIVAESNQAPPVTEAASPDGPKAGQIYKNLQLLGHLSIGEFTRQMAAITAWIAPQEGCNYCHNPENLGDDSKYTKVVARRMIQMTQHINADWKPHVAATGVTCYTCHRGKAVPANVWFAPEPPRANANFIGDKAGQNTPLKVVGLSSLPYDPFGPYLLGAQTIGVGGATALPSDHVASIVHTEQTYGLMMHLSNSLGVNCTYCHNTRNFKEWDGAPPQRTTAWHGIRMTRDLNNQYIVPLTAAFPAARLGPTGDVAKVNCATCHQGVYKPLYGAPMAKDYPALLAPAAPSDVLPPPVAEARRSVLYFGV
;
A
#
# COMPACT_ATOMS: atom_id res chain seq x y z
N MET A 1 -12.39 57.19 -31.18
CA MET A 1 -11.95 55.95 -31.86
C MET A 1 -10.98 55.10 -31.04
N ARG A 2 -9.86 55.63 -30.54
CA ARG A 2 -8.86 54.84 -29.77
C ARG A 2 -9.42 54.23 -28.47
N ALA A 3 -10.27 54.96 -27.73
CA ALA A 3 -10.87 54.45 -26.49
C ALA A 3 -11.84 53.26 -26.74
N LEU A 4 -12.64 53.34 -27.79
CA LEU A 4 -13.56 52.24 -28.17
C LEU A 4 -12.81 50.99 -28.66
N LEU A 5 -11.66 51.19 -29.31
CA LEU A 5 -10.81 50.09 -29.75
C LEU A 5 -10.16 49.38 -28.58
N ASN A 6 -9.71 50.15 -27.56
CA ASN A 6 -9.10 49.57 -26.36
C ASN A 6 -10.11 48.82 -25.48
N THR A 7 -11.35 49.32 -25.36
CA THR A 7 -12.40 48.61 -24.63
C THR A 7 -12.85 47.33 -25.35
N ALA A 8 -12.93 47.36 -26.68
CA ALA A 8 -13.25 46.16 -27.47
C ALA A 8 -12.13 45.11 -27.38
N LEU A 9 -10.87 45.53 -27.40
CA LEU A 9 -9.72 44.63 -27.25
C LEU A 9 -9.65 44.02 -25.84
N ALA A 10 -9.92 44.82 -24.81
CA ALA A 10 -9.98 44.34 -23.42
C ALA A 10 -11.16 43.34 -23.21
N ALA A 11 -12.30 43.60 -23.80
CA ALA A 11 -13.45 42.72 -23.74
C ALA A 11 -13.19 41.40 -24.50
N LEU A 12 -12.51 41.46 -25.64
CA LEU A 12 -12.11 40.27 -26.40
C LEU A 12 -11.08 39.43 -25.64
N LEU A 13 -10.08 40.04 -24.99
CA LEU A 13 -9.13 39.36 -24.14
C LEU A 13 -9.80 38.71 -22.92
N ALA A 14 -10.72 39.41 -22.27
CA ALA A 14 -11.50 38.85 -21.15
C ALA A 14 -12.37 37.68 -21.60
N ALA A 15 -13.01 37.77 -22.78
CA ALA A 15 -13.80 36.69 -23.34
C ALA A 15 -12.95 35.46 -23.70
N THR A 16 -11.76 35.68 -24.29
CA THR A 16 -10.84 34.57 -24.61
C THR A 16 -10.25 33.91 -23.36
N THR A 17 -9.95 34.66 -22.30
CA THR A 17 -9.51 34.08 -21.03
C THR A 17 -10.62 33.31 -20.31
N LEU A 18 -11.87 33.74 -20.40
CA LEU A 18 -13.03 32.99 -19.86
C LEU A 18 -13.33 31.72 -20.65
N LEU A 19 -13.08 31.70 -21.95
CA LEU A 19 -13.23 30.52 -22.81
C LEU A 19 -12.08 29.53 -22.66
N ALA A 20 -10.85 30.00 -22.39
CA ALA A 20 -9.68 29.14 -22.16
C ALA A 20 -9.62 28.54 -20.76
N GLY A 21 -10.43 29.07 -19.81
CA GLY A 21 -10.34 28.72 -18.39
C GLY A 21 -10.95 27.38 -17.98
N CYS A 22 -11.64 26.67 -18.87
CA CYS A 22 -12.28 25.38 -18.55
C CYS A 22 -12.09 24.37 -19.67
N GLU A 23 -10.87 24.11 -20.05
CA GLU A 23 -10.62 22.93 -20.87
C GLU A 23 -10.85 21.69 -19.99
N ARG A 24 -12.09 21.22 -20.01
CA ARG A 24 -12.41 19.93 -19.40
C ARG A 24 -11.51 18.88 -20.06
N PRO A 25 -10.60 18.22 -19.30
CA PRO A 25 -9.76 17.21 -19.93
C PRO A 25 -10.66 16.15 -20.57
N PRO A 26 -10.30 15.62 -21.73
CA PRO A 26 -11.04 14.50 -22.32
C PRO A 26 -11.12 13.41 -21.28
N VAL A 27 -12.31 12.87 -21.06
CA VAL A 27 -12.54 11.78 -20.14
C VAL A 27 -12.82 10.52 -20.92
N ASP A 28 -12.24 9.41 -20.48
CA ASP A 28 -12.59 8.08 -20.95
C ASP A 28 -13.49 7.40 -19.93
N THR A 29 -14.43 6.60 -20.43
CA THR A 29 -15.32 5.80 -19.59
C THR A 29 -15.12 4.33 -19.90
N VAL A 30 -15.02 3.54 -18.84
CA VAL A 30 -14.83 2.09 -18.94
C VAL A 30 -15.67 1.39 -17.87
N GLN A 31 -16.39 0.35 -18.29
CA GLN A 31 -17.11 -0.52 -17.35
C GLN A 31 -16.12 -1.45 -16.66
N ARG A 32 -15.93 -1.23 -15.36
CA ARG A 32 -15.11 -2.09 -14.49
C ARG A 32 -16.02 -2.78 -13.47
N GLY A 33 -16.33 -4.02 -13.70
CA GLY A 33 -17.26 -4.83 -12.92
C GLY A 33 -18.25 -5.56 -13.80
N TYR A 34 -19.34 -6.03 -13.21
CA TYR A 34 -20.37 -6.78 -13.94
C TYR A 34 -21.28 -5.83 -14.72
N ARG A 35 -21.56 -6.17 -15.96
CA ARG A 35 -22.50 -5.42 -16.82
C ARG A 35 -23.87 -5.33 -16.18
N GLY A 36 -24.49 -4.14 -16.24
CA GLY A 36 -25.83 -3.89 -15.74
C GLY A 36 -25.97 -3.76 -14.22
N THR A 37 -24.89 -3.87 -13.46
CA THR A 37 -24.91 -3.75 -12.00
C THR A 37 -24.09 -2.58 -11.47
N GLY A 38 -23.51 -1.78 -12.34
CA GLY A 38 -22.59 -0.75 -11.91
C GLY A 38 -22.54 0.49 -12.77
N MET A 39 -21.79 1.46 -12.27
CA MET A 39 -21.48 2.70 -12.96
C MET A 39 -20.21 2.51 -13.81
N GLU A 40 -20.10 3.28 -14.87
CA GLU A 40 -18.88 3.39 -15.62
C GLU A 40 -17.79 4.08 -14.77
N LEU A 41 -16.57 3.59 -14.89
CA LEU A 41 -15.40 4.28 -14.35
C LEU A 41 -15.02 5.39 -15.32
N VAL A 42 -15.07 6.62 -14.82
CA VAL A 42 -14.65 7.82 -15.55
C VAL A 42 -13.26 8.20 -15.09
N TYR A 43 -12.32 8.34 -16.00
CA TYR A 43 -10.95 8.71 -15.67
C TYR A 43 -10.36 9.73 -16.66
N ASN A 44 -9.31 10.42 -16.20
CA ASN A 44 -8.54 11.32 -17.04
C ASN A 44 -7.40 10.53 -17.73
N PRO A 45 -7.37 10.45 -19.07
CA PRO A 45 -6.32 9.75 -19.81
C PRO A 45 -4.89 10.25 -19.48
N ARG A 46 -4.73 11.54 -19.15
CA ARG A 46 -3.42 12.10 -18.77
C ARG A 46 -2.88 11.47 -17.49
N THR A 47 -3.73 11.26 -16.50
CA THR A 47 -3.31 10.54 -15.26
C THR A 47 -3.09 9.06 -15.51
N ALA A 48 -3.81 8.45 -16.44
CA ALA A 48 -3.62 7.06 -16.82
C ALA A 48 -2.21 6.79 -17.36
N VAL A 49 -1.62 7.72 -18.12
CA VAL A 49 -0.23 7.63 -18.60
C VAL A 49 0.74 7.57 -17.44
N ILE A 50 0.62 8.48 -16.45
CA ILE A 50 1.47 8.52 -15.26
C ILE A 50 1.36 7.22 -14.45
N VAL A 51 0.14 6.71 -14.30
CA VAL A 51 -0.11 5.44 -13.63
C VAL A 51 0.53 4.28 -14.39
N ALA A 52 0.44 4.28 -15.72
CA ALA A 52 1.05 3.26 -16.58
C ALA A 52 2.57 3.26 -16.45
N GLU A 53 3.21 4.42 -16.48
CA GLU A 53 4.65 4.56 -16.31
C GLU A 53 5.12 4.05 -14.95
N SER A 54 4.41 4.41 -13.88
CA SER A 54 4.74 3.97 -12.50
C SER A 54 4.51 2.47 -12.27
N ASN A 55 3.80 1.79 -13.15
CA ASN A 55 3.49 0.37 -13.07
C ASN A 55 4.25 -0.50 -14.08
N GLN A 56 5.33 -0.02 -14.67
CA GLN A 56 6.19 -0.84 -15.51
C GLN A 56 7.03 -1.79 -14.65
N ALA A 57 7.04 -3.08 -15.04
CA ALA A 57 7.96 -4.04 -14.45
C ALA A 57 9.38 -3.80 -15.01
N PRO A 58 10.43 -3.92 -14.19
CA PRO A 58 11.80 -3.84 -14.70
C PRO A 58 12.10 -5.04 -15.59
N PRO A 59 13.09 -4.93 -16.48
CA PRO A 59 13.53 -6.06 -17.30
C PRO A 59 14.01 -7.21 -16.42
N VAL A 60 13.72 -8.43 -16.88
CA VAL A 60 14.17 -9.65 -16.20
C VAL A 60 15.67 -9.83 -16.46
N THR A 61 16.44 -10.10 -15.41
CA THR A 61 17.84 -10.49 -15.53
C THR A 61 17.93 -11.99 -15.83
N GLU A 62 18.96 -12.39 -16.56
CA GLU A 62 19.21 -13.79 -16.88
C GLU A 62 19.29 -14.66 -15.61
N ALA A 63 18.74 -15.87 -15.72
CA ALA A 63 18.79 -16.83 -14.62
C ALA A 63 20.23 -17.29 -14.36
N ALA A 64 20.61 -17.35 -13.09
CA ALA A 64 21.90 -17.90 -12.70
C ALA A 64 21.82 -19.43 -12.56
N SER A 65 22.96 -20.12 -12.77
CA SER A 65 23.04 -21.56 -12.57
C SER A 65 22.76 -21.93 -11.10
N PRO A 66 21.96 -22.96 -10.84
CA PRO A 66 21.78 -23.52 -9.50
C PRO A 66 22.98 -24.35 -9.01
N ASP A 67 23.94 -24.62 -9.89
CA ASP A 67 25.12 -25.46 -9.62
C ASP A 67 26.18 -24.69 -8.85
N GLY A 68 27.08 -25.45 -8.21
CA GLY A 68 28.22 -24.92 -7.47
C GLY A 68 27.98 -24.81 -5.96
N PRO A 69 28.93 -24.20 -5.24
CA PRO A 69 28.86 -24.06 -3.79
C PRO A 69 27.64 -23.27 -3.34
N LYS A 70 27.09 -23.62 -2.19
CA LYS A 70 25.98 -22.91 -1.61
C LYS A 70 26.42 -21.64 -0.88
N ALA A 71 25.65 -20.58 -1.00
CA ALA A 71 26.00 -19.29 -0.42
C ALA A 71 26.25 -19.37 1.10
N GLY A 72 25.47 -20.19 1.83
CA GLY A 72 25.62 -20.42 3.26
C GLY A 72 26.96 -21.11 3.66
N GLN A 73 27.66 -21.75 2.71
CA GLN A 73 28.97 -22.35 2.95
C GLN A 73 30.13 -21.33 2.83
N ILE A 74 29.87 -20.25 2.08
CA ILE A 74 30.89 -19.26 1.72
C ILE A 74 30.74 -17.96 2.51
N TYR A 75 29.50 -17.45 2.62
CA TYR A 75 29.24 -16.16 3.25
C TYR A 75 28.95 -16.31 4.74
N LYS A 76 29.57 -15.44 5.53
CA LYS A 76 29.37 -15.38 6.98
C LYS A 76 28.08 -14.65 7.31
N ASN A 77 27.43 -15.03 8.42
CA ASN A 77 26.20 -14.41 8.93
C ASN A 77 25.05 -14.37 7.89
N LEU A 78 24.99 -15.36 7.01
CA LEU A 78 23.93 -15.53 6.05
C LEU A 78 22.80 -16.31 6.72
N GLN A 79 21.75 -15.59 7.18
CA GLN A 79 20.61 -16.16 7.93
C GLN A 79 19.45 -16.59 7.02
N LEU A 80 19.41 -16.08 5.79
CA LEU A 80 18.40 -16.39 4.79
C LEU A 80 19.07 -16.71 3.46
N LEU A 81 18.38 -17.50 2.63
CA LEU A 81 18.81 -17.78 1.25
C LEU A 81 20.14 -18.56 1.13
N GLY A 82 20.63 -19.17 2.24
CA GLY A 82 21.88 -19.92 2.26
C GLY A 82 21.88 -21.17 1.39
N HIS A 83 20.73 -21.67 1.01
CA HIS A 83 20.52 -22.83 0.13
C HIS A 83 20.77 -22.53 -1.36
N LEU A 84 20.80 -21.26 -1.75
CA LEU A 84 21.07 -20.84 -3.13
C LEU A 84 22.52 -21.09 -3.52
N SER A 85 22.79 -21.34 -4.81
CA SER A 85 24.15 -21.24 -5.34
C SER A 85 24.70 -19.82 -5.19
N ILE A 86 26.01 -19.65 -5.26
CA ILE A 86 26.62 -18.30 -5.23
C ILE A 86 26.05 -17.42 -6.36
N GLY A 87 25.86 -18.00 -7.55
CA GLY A 87 25.31 -17.28 -8.70
C GLY A 87 23.88 -16.81 -8.46
N GLU A 88 22.99 -17.71 -7.99
CA GLU A 88 21.62 -17.38 -7.66
C GLU A 88 21.52 -16.34 -6.54
N PHE A 89 22.35 -16.49 -5.49
CA PHE A 89 22.40 -15.56 -4.37
C PHE A 89 22.86 -14.17 -4.81
N THR A 90 23.92 -14.08 -5.60
CA THR A 90 24.43 -12.79 -6.10
C THR A 90 23.42 -12.11 -7.00
N ARG A 91 22.78 -12.86 -7.89
CA ARG A 91 21.67 -12.36 -8.73
C ARG A 91 20.51 -11.83 -7.87
N GLN A 92 20.14 -12.56 -6.82
CA GLN A 92 19.07 -12.14 -5.90
C GLN A 92 19.42 -10.84 -5.16
N MET A 93 20.67 -10.69 -4.68
CA MET A 93 21.13 -9.47 -4.01
C MET A 93 21.18 -8.28 -4.98
N ALA A 94 21.66 -8.49 -6.20
CA ALA A 94 21.67 -7.46 -7.25
C ALA A 94 20.24 -6.99 -7.58
N ALA A 95 19.29 -7.92 -7.72
CA ALA A 95 17.90 -7.61 -7.97
C ALA A 95 17.28 -6.83 -6.80
N ILE A 96 17.47 -7.26 -5.55
CA ILE A 96 16.97 -6.54 -4.36
C ILE A 96 17.55 -5.12 -4.33
N THR A 97 18.83 -4.94 -4.62
CA THR A 97 19.49 -3.63 -4.66
C THR A 97 18.85 -2.73 -5.72
N ALA A 98 18.66 -3.22 -6.94
CA ALA A 98 18.02 -2.47 -8.02
C ALA A 98 16.55 -2.10 -7.71
N TRP A 99 15.85 -2.95 -6.95
CA TRP A 99 14.44 -2.75 -6.62
C TRP A 99 14.19 -1.82 -5.43
N ILE A 100 15.20 -1.64 -4.56
CA ILE A 100 15.03 -0.92 -3.29
C ILE A 100 15.92 0.33 -3.22
N ALA A 101 17.18 0.22 -3.55
CA ALA A 101 18.18 1.27 -3.35
C ALA A 101 19.16 1.35 -4.54
N PRO A 102 18.66 1.61 -5.77
CA PRO A 102 19.51 1.63 -6.97
C PRO A 102 20.59 2.72 -6.94
N GLN A 103 20.38 3.81 -6.20
CA GLN A 103 21.34 4.92 -6.10
C GLN A 103 22.44 4.62 -5.09
N GLU A 104 22.08 4.12 -3.90
CA GLU A 104 23.02 3.83 -2.81
C GLU A 104 23.75 2.49 -3.01
N GLY A 105 23.19 1.62 -3.84
CA GLY A 105 23.74 0.30 -4.12
C GLY A 105 23.78 -0.62 -2.90
N CYS A 106 24.73 -1.55 -2.88
CA CYS A 106 24.88 -2.53 -1.80
C CYS A 106 25.13 -1.88 -0.44
N ASN A 107 25.72 -0.68 -0.44
CA ASN A 107 26.06 0.06 0.78
C ASN A 107 24.83 0.54 1.55
N TYR A 108 23.65 0.54 0.96
CA TYR A 108 22.42 0.85 1.68
C TYR A 108 22.16 -0.13 2.83
N CYS A 109 22.40 -1.43 2.58
CA CYS A 109 22.18 -2.49 3.56
C CYS A 109 23.46 -3.06 4.18
N HIS A 110 24.59 -3.01 3.49
CA HIS A 110 25.81 -3.64 3.91
C HIS A 110 26.91 -2.64 4.29
N ASN A 111 27.72 -3.01 5.29
CA ASN A 111 28.97 -2.36 5.54
C ASN A 111 29.97 -2.83 4.44
N PRO A 112 30.58 -1.92 3.64
CA PRO A 112 31.48 -2.33 2.55
C PRO A 112 32.73 -3.06 3.02
N GLU A 113 33.20 -2.81 4.25
CA GLU A 113 34.38 -3.47 4.82
C GLU A 113 34.04 -4.89 5.32
N ASN A 114 32.79 -5.13 5.70
CA ASN A 114 32.34 -6.43 6.20
C ASN A 114 30.84 -6.63 5.85
N LEU A 115 30.57 -7.29 4.74
CA LEU A 115 29.19 -7.56 4.28
C LEU A 115 28.39 -8.42 5.28
N GLY A 116 29.08 -9.17 6.14
CA GLY A 116 28.45 -9.97 7.21
C GLY A 116 27.99 -9.16 8.43
N ASP A 117 28.46 -7.92 8.59
CA ASP A 117 28.14 -7.06 9.73
C ASP A 117 26.68 -6.64 9.74
N ASP A 118 26.08 -6.61 10.94
CA ASP A 118 24.68 -6.21 11.19
C ASP A 118 24.53 -4.80 11.80
N SER A 119 25.57 -4.00 11.76
CA SER A 119 25.56 -2.62 12.28
C SER A 119 24.52 -1.72 11.59
N LYS A 120 24.14 -2.03 10.34
CA LYS A 120 23.12 -1.28 9.62
C LYS A 120 21.72 -1.85 9.87
N TYR A 121 20.86 -1.05 10.45
CA TYR A 121 19.44 -1.42 10.69
C TYR A 121 18.74 -1.84 9.39
N THR A 122 19.10 -1.25 8.25
CA THR A 122 18.53 -1.56 6.94
C THR A 122 18.75 -3.02 6.54
N LYS A 123 19.85 -3.64 6.96
CA LYS A 123 20.12 -5.06 6.73
C LYS A 123 19.20 -5.95 7.58
N VAL A 124 18.97 -5.57 8.84
CA VAL A 124 18.02 -6.27 9.74
C VAL A 124 16.60 -6.18 9.17
N VAL A 125 16.19 -4.98 8.74
CA VAL A 125 14.91 -4.75 8.09
C VAL A 125 14.78 -5.58 6.81
N ALA A 126 15.82 -5.60 5.94
CA ALA A 126 15.80 -6.34 4.68
C ALA A 126 15.56 -7.85 4.89
N ARG A 127 16.18 -8.46 5.89
CA ARG A 127 15.91 -9.86 6.25
C ARG A 127 14.43 -10.09 6.55
N ARG A 128 13.85 -9.23 7.37
CA ARG A 128 12.43 -9.36 7.71
C ARG A 128 11.52 -9.14 6.51
N MET A 129 11.90 -8.24 5.58
CA MET A 129 11.16 -8.00 4.33
C MET A 129 11.24 -9.20 3.37
N ILE A 130 12.37 -9.91 3.31
CA ILE A 130 12.49 -11.16 2.54
C ILE A 130 11.53 -12.21 3.10
N GLN A 131 11.51 -12.42 4.42
CA GLN A 131 10.57 -13.35 5.07
C GLN A 131 9.11 -12.94 4.81
N MET A 132 8.78 -11.66 4.90
CA MET A 132 7.45 -11.14 4.58
C MET A 132 7.06 -11.44 3.13
N THR A 133 7.98 -11.26 2.18
CA THR A 133 7.72 -11.56 0.76
C THR A 133 7.46 -13.05 0.56
N GLN A 134 8.25 -13.91 1.18
CA GLN A 134 8.04 -15.36 1.16
C GLN A 134 6.70 -15.76 1.76
N HIS A 135 6.34 -15.18 2.90
CA HIS A 135 5.04 -15.40 3.55
C HIS A 135 3.86 -14.96 2.66
N ILE A 136 3.94 -13.79 2.02
CA ILE A 136 2.91 -13.35 1.08
C ILE A 136 2.72 -14.39 -0.02
N ASN A 137 3.79 -14.86 -0.62
CA ASN A 137 3.76 -15.78 -1.74
C ASN A 137 3.32 -17.19 -1.35
N ALA A 138 3.59 -17.63 -0.13
CA ALA A 138 3.20 -18.95 0.37
C ALA A 138 1.75 -18.98 0.87
N ASP A 139 1.38 -18.03 1.73
CA ASP A 139 0.18 -18.14 2.57
C ASP A 139 -0.98 -17.24 2.07
N TRP A 140 -0.67 -16.20 1.26
CA TRP A 140 -1.68 -15.27 0.75
C TRP A 140 -2.03 -15.47 -0.73
N LYS A 141 -1.90 -16.69 -1.25
CA LYS A 141 -2.32 -17.06 -2.61
C LYS A 141 -3.78 -16.69 -2.94
N PRO A 142 -4.74 -16.70 -2.01
CA PRO A 142 -6.10 -16.22 -2.28
C PRO A 142 -6.17 -14.75 -2.72
N HIS A 143 -5.12 -13.96 -2.43
CA HIS A 143 -5.00 -12.58 -2.88
C HIS A 143 -4.01 -12.40 -4.03
N VAL A 144 -2.79 -12.92 -3.90
CA VAL A 144 -1.70 -12.67 -4.87
C VAL A 144 -1.68 -13.68 -6.03
N ALA A 145 -2.45 -14.76 -5.94
CA ALA A 145 -2.54 -15.85 -6.91
C ALA A 145 -1.16 -16.46 -7.25
N ALA A 146 -1.03 -17.00 -8.46
CA ALA A 146 0.24 -17.53 -8.97
C ALA A 146 1.23 -16.42 -9.39
N THR A 147 0.75 -15.19 -9.57
CA THR A 147 1.61 -14.05 -9.92
C THR A 147 2.64 -13.76 -8.83
N GLY A 148 2.21 -13.87 -7.56
CA GLY A 148 3.04 -13.56 -6.41
C GLY A 148 3.50 -12.10 -6.39
N VAL A 149 4.43 -11.82 -5.47
CA VAL A 149 5.04 -10.50 -5.30
C VAL A 149 6.55 -10.62 -5.20
N THR A 150 7.24 -9.53 -5.56
CA THR A 150 8.67 -9.32 -5.27
C THR A 150 8.83 -8.02 -4.47
N CYS A 151 10.04 -7.72 -4.03
CA CYS A 151 10.34 -6.44 -3.38
C CYS A 151 9.95 -5.25 -4.28
N TYR A 152 10.14 -5.37 -5.60
CA TYR A 152 9.77 -4.34 -6.55
C TYR A 152 8.27 -4.04 -6.57
N THR A 153 7.42 -5.01 -6.29
CA THR A 153 5.96 -4.82 -6.28
C THR A 153 5.52 -3.64 -5.41
N CYS A 154 6.20 -3.42 -4.28
CA CYS A 154 5.94 -2.31 -3.36
C CYS A 154 6.96 -1.18 -3.48
N HIS A 155 8.25 -1.49 -3.59
CA HIS A 155 9.34 -0.52 -3.50
C HIS A 155 9.57 0.33 -4.74
N ARG A 156 9.42 -0.24 -5.95
CA ARG A 156 9.56 0.47 -7.23
C ARG A 156 10.84 1.33 -7.32
N GLY A 157 11.98 0.78 -6.88
CA GLY A 157 13.27 1.49 -6.87
C GLY A 157 13.44 2.51 -5.73
N LYS A 158 12.60 2.45 -4.69
CA LYS A 158 12.64 3.36 -3.54
C LYS A 158 12.84 2.59 -2.25
N ALA A 159 13.77 3.02 -1.42
CA ALA A 159 14.05 2.42 -0.12
C ALA A 159 12.82 2.44 0.83
N VAL A 160 12.02 3.49 0.76
CA VAL A 160 10.69 3.55 1.37
C VAL A 160 9.68 3.49 0.25
N PRO A 161 8.77 2.51 0.25
CA PRO A 161 7.69 2.46 -0.72
C PRO A 161 6.87 3.75 -0.72
N ALA A 162 6.34 4.11 -1.87
CA ALA A 162 5.34 5.16 -1.92
C ALA A 162 4.07 4.72 -1.18
N ASN A 163 3.25 5.68 -0.77
CA ASN A 163 1.93 5.43 -0.18
C ASN A 163 1.94 4.58 1.10
N VAL A 164 3.03 4.59 1.87
CA VAL A 164 3.01 4.09 3.25
C VAL A 164 2.21 5.03 4.16
N TRP A 165 1.81 4.54 5.33
CA TRP A 165 1.10 5.36 6.30
C TRP A 165 1.68 5.21 7.71
N PHE A 166 1.49 6.26 8.50
CA PHE A 166 1.78 6.31 9.92
C PHE A 166 0.49 6.51 10.69
N ALA A 167 0.46 6.12 11.96
CA ALA A 167 -0.66 6.46 12.81
C ALA A 167 -0.77 7.99 12.92
N PRO A 168 -1.93 8.58 12.64
CA PRO A 168 -2.11 10.01 12.79
C PRO A 168 -2.07 10.40 14.26
N GLU A 169 -1.64 11.63 14.54
CA GLU A 169 -1.82 12.19 15.87
C GLU A 169 -3.32 12.26 16.21
N PRO A 170 -3.69 11.92 17.46
CA PRO A 170 -5.06 12.08 17.88
C PRO A 170 -5.52 13.54 17.69
N PRO A 171 -6.75 13.78 17.22
CA PRO A 171 -7.26 15.13 17.07
C PRO A 171 -7.27 15.83 18.43
N ARG A 172 -6.87 17.10 18.45
CA ARG A 172 -6.86 17.90 19.68
C ARG A 172 -8.28 18.10 20.17
N ALA A 173 -8.54 17.80 21.44
CA ALA A 173 -9.87 17.91 22.06
C ALA A 173 -10.49 19.31 21.93
N ASN A 174 -9.67 20.35 21.78
CA ASN A 174 -10.06 21.76 21.67
C ASN A 174 -9.87 22.32 20.25
N ALA A 175 -9.63 21.49 19.27
CA ALA A 175 -9.42 21.95 17.91
C ALA A 175 -10.74 22.52 17.35
N ASN A 176 -10.83 23.82 17.45
CA ASN A 176 -11.65 24.73 16.69
C ASN A 176 -13.18 24.77 16.89
N PHE A 177 -13.61 26.00 17.08
CA PHE A 177 -14.97 26.50 17.04
C PHE A 177 -15.70 26.15 15.70
N ILE A 178 -14.95 25.95 14.62
CA ILE A 178 -15.46 25.56 13.32
C ILE A 178 -14.75 24.26 12.90
N GLY A 179 -15.25 23.17 13.40
CA GLY A 179 -15.36 22.02 12.55
C GLY A 179 -14.45 20.86 12.58
N ASP A 180 -13.27 20.79 13.11
CA ASP A 180 -12.51 19.53 13.08
C ASP A 180 -12.61 18.77 14.41
N LYS A 181 -13.81 18.37 14.76
CA LYS A 181 -14.01 17.46 15.88
C LYS A 181 -13.57 16.05 15.46
N ALA A 182 -12.53 15.54 16.10
CA ALA A 182 -12.03 14.20 15.88
C ALA A 182 -11.48 13.93 14.45
N GLY A 183 -10.92 14.93 13.78
CA GLY A 183 -10.32 14.80 12.47
C GLY A 183 -11.33 14.66 11.32
N GLN A 184 -12.58 14.97 11.55
CA GLN A 184 -13.61 15.03 10.52
C GLN A 184 -13.43 16.27 9.65
N ASN A 185 -13.90 16.19 8.40
CA ASN A 185 -13.85 17.28 7.41
C ASN A 185 -12.44 17.72 7.00
N THR A 186 -11.42 16.91 7.31
CA THR A 186 -10.06 17.13 6.82
C THR A 186 -9.84 16.27 5.57
N PRO A 187 -9.61 16.88 4.38
CA PRO A 187 -9.34 16.10 3.17
C PRO A 187 -8.08 15.26 3.31
N LEU A 188 -8.24 13.96 3.17
CA LEU A 188 -7.13 13.01 3.26
C LEU A 188 -6.78 12.45 1.89
N LYS A 189 -5.53 12.58 1.47
CA LYS A 189 -5.03 12.05 0.19
C LYS A 189 -5.21 10.54 0.08
N VAL A 190 -5.04 9.81 1.17
CA VAL A 190 -5.14 8.34 1.22
C VAL A 190 -6.55 7.80 0.98
N VAL A 191 -7.56 8.66 1.04
CA VAL A 191 -8.98 8.34 0.78
C VAL A 191 -9.54 9.22 -0.35
N GLY A 192 -8.72 9.56 -1.34
CA GLY A 192 -9.15 10.33 -2.51
C GLY A 192 -9.53 11.78 -2.20
N LEU A 193 -8.92 12.41 -1.20
CA LEU A 193 -9.21 13.76 -0.74
C LEU A 193 -10.64 13.94 -0.20
N SER A 194 -11.32 12.86 0.17
CA SER A 194 -12.62 12.95 0.84
C SER A 194 -12.45 13.38 2.31
N SER A 195 -13.45 14.10 2.82
CA SER A 195 -13.48 14.57 4.21
C SER A 195 -14.04 13.49 5.13
N LEU A 196 -13.24 12.46 5.36
CA LEU A 196 -13.57 11.31 6.21
C LEU A 196 -12.68 11.30 7.46
N PRO A 197 -12.88 10.37 8.42
CA PRO A 197 -12.16 10.38 9.69
C PRO A 197 -10.65 10.33 9.48
N TYR A 198 -9.93 10.90 10.44
CA TYR A 198 -8.47 11.03 10.42
C TYR A 198 -7.72 9.69 10.38
N ASP A 199 -8.33 8.59 10.82
CA ASP A 199 -7.73 7.25 10.78
C ASP A 199 -8.63 6.24 10.07
N PRO A 200 -8.54 6.12 8.75
CA PRO A 200 -9.28 5.12 7.98
C PRO A 200 -8.60 3.74 7.99
N PHE A 201 -7.42 3.58 8.58
CA PHE A 201 -6.61 2.37 8.48
C PHE A 201 -6.47 1.61 9.79
N GLY A 202 -6.25 2.29 10.92
CA GLY A 202 -5.99 1.66 12.21
C GLY A 202 -7.01 0.59 12.57
N PRO A 203 -8.32 0.86 12.48
CA PRO A 203 -9.35 -0.11 12.82
C PRO A 203 -9.32 -1.40 11.99
N TYR A 204 -8.86 -1.33 10.73
CA TYR A 204 -8.96 -2.43 9.77
C TYR A 204 -7.61 -3.05 9.37
N LEU A 205 -6.56 -2.23 9.29
CA LEU A 205 -5.24 -2.66 8.83
C LEU A 205 -4.24 -2.90 9.96
N LEU A 206 -4.64 -2.64 11.22
CA LEU A 206 -4.02 -3.09 12.46
C LEU A 206 -5.03 -3.86 13.28
N GLY A 207 -6.16 -3.25 13.61
CA GLY A 207 -7.28 -3.88 14.27
C GLY A 207 -8.11 -4.76 13.34
N ALA A 208 -8.99 -5.55 13.94
CA ALA A 208 -9.90 -6.46 13.25
C ALA A 208 -11.36 -5.99 13.31
N GLN A 209 -11.57 -4.67 13.31
CA GLN A 209 -12.92 -4.11 13.34
C GLN A 209 -13.75 -4.60 12.16
N THR A 210 -15.02 -4.88 12.41
CA THR A 210 -15.95 -5.32 11.38
C THR A 210 -16.18 -4.20 10.36
N ILE A 211 -16.09 -4.53 9.08
CA ILE A 211 -16.38 -3.60 7.97
C ILE A 211 -17.88 -3.67 7.68
N GLY A 212 -18.59 -2.60 7.94
CA GLY A 212 -20.03 -2.53 7.70
C GLY A 212 -20.63 -1.22 8.20
N VAL A 213 -21.75 -0.84 7.60
CA VAL A 213 -22.45 0.44 7.89
C VAL A 213 -23.90 0.22 8.29
N GLY A 214 -24.39 -1.01 8.27
CA GLY A 214 -25.77 -1.36 8.59
C GLY A 214 -25.92 -2.01 9.96
N GLY A 215 -26.97 -1.66 10.69
CA GLY A 215 -27.43 -2.41 11.86
C GLY A 215 -28.24 -3.64 11.47
N ALA A 216 -28.39 -4.57 12.39
CA ALA A 216 -29.26 -5.75 12.22
C ALA A 216 -30.74 -5.40 12.28
N THR A 217 -31.10 -4.26 12.88
CA THR A 217 -32.48 -3.78 13.05
C THR A 217 -32.63 -2.36 12.54
N ALA A 218 -33.88 -1.97 12.27
CA ALA A 218 -34.22 -0.61 11.86
C ALA A 218 -34.26 0.40 13.04
N LEU A 219 -34.19 -0.11 14.28
CA LEU A 219 -34.24 0.74 15.47
C LEU A 219 -32.84 1.23 15.89
N PRO A 220 -32.69 2.52 16.27
CA PRO A 220 -31.41 3.09 16.67
C PRO A 220 -30.74 2.38 17.84
N SER A 221 -31.49 1.77 18.72
CA SER A 221 -31.01 1.07 19.92
C SER A 221 -30.14 -0.17 19.62
N ASP A 222 -30.29 -0.76 18.43
CA ASP A 222 -29.62 -2.00 18.05
C ASP A 222 -28.57 -1.80 16.95
N HIS A 223 -28.19 -0.54 16.69
CA HIS A 223 -27.13 -0.23 15.73
C HIS A 223 -25.77 -0.59 16.30
N VAL A 224 -25.09 -1.53 15.64
CA VAL A 224 -23.68 -1.88 15.94
C VAL A 224 -22.73 -0.83 15.36
N ALA A 225 -23.11 -0.18 14.26
CA ALA A 225 -22.28 0.80 13.58
C ALA A 225 -22.63 2.24 14.03
N SER A 226 -21.64 2.98 14.52
CA SER A 226 -21.72 4.41 14.77
C SER A 226 -21.47 5.21 13.49
N ILE A 227 -21.72 6.54 13.53
CA ILE A 227 -21.32 7.46 12.44
C ILE A 227 -19.83 7.33 12.15
N VAL A 228 -18.98 7.33 13.19
CA VAL A 228 -17.52 7.18 13.04
C VAL A 228 -17.16 5.86 12.36
N HIS A 229 -17.80 4.76 12.75
CA HIS A 229 -17.59 3.46 12.11
C HIS A 229 -18.01 3.48 10.63
N THR A 230 -19.13 4.12 10.32
CA THR A 230 -19.58 4.31 8.93
C THR A 230 -18.55 5.09 8.11
N GLU A 231 -18.07 6.21 8.63
CA GLU A 231 -17.07 7.06 7.97
C GLU A 231 -15.74 6.31 7.78
N GLN A 232 -15.28 5.57 8.78
CA GLN A 232 -14.09 4.72 8.68
C GLN A 232 -14.25 3.64 7.59
N THR A 233 -15.42 2.99 7.54
CA THR A 233 -15.70 1.99 6.49
C THR A 233 -15.68 2.62 5.10
N TYR A 234 -16.33 3.77 4.92
CA TYR A 234 -16.30 4.49 3.65
C TYR A 234 -14.88 4.98 3.32
N GLY A 235 -14.11 5.46 4.30
CA GLY A 235 -12.73 5.85 4.13
C GLY A 235 -11.88 4.70 3.57
N LEU A 236 -12.01 3.50 4.14
CA LEU A 236 -11.34 2.31 3.63
C LEU A 236 -11.79 1.97 2.20
N MET A 237 -13.11 2.04 1.90
CA MET A 237 -13.62 1.73 0.55
C MET A 237 -13.14 2.74 -0.49
N MET A 238 -13.12 4.03 -0.17
CA MET A 238 -12.55 5.07 -1.04
C MET A 238 -11.06 4.86 -1.28
N HIS A 239 -10.32 4.49 -0.24
CA HIS A 239 -8.91 4.11 -0.37
C HIS A 239 -8.72 2.92 -1.31
N LEU A 240 -9.53 1.87 -1.17
CA LEU A 240 -9.48 0.70 -2.07
C LEU A 240 -9.75 1.10 -3.51
N SER A 241 -10.83 1.84 -3.78
CA SER A 241 -11.15 2.31 -5.13
C SER A 241 -10.01 3.10 -5.76
N ASN A 242 -9.44 4.05 -5.02
CA ASN A 242 -8.34 4.88 -5.50
C ASN A 242 -7.06 4.05 -5.71
N SER A 243 -6.75 3.16 -4.77
CA SER A 243 -5.54 2.32 -4.83
C SER A 243 -5.55 1.35 -5.99
N LEU A 244 -6.71 0.82 -6.35
CA LEU A 244 -6.90 -0.14 -7.43
C LEU A 244 -7.23 0.52 -8.77
N GLY A 245 -7.53 1.82 -8.79
CA GLY A 245 -7.97 2.53 -9.99
C GLY A 245 -9.29 1.96 -10.54
N VAL A 246 -10.25 1.66 -9.66
CA VAL A 246 -11.55 1.06 -10.01
C VAL A 246 -12.69 1.78 -9.29
N ASN A 247 -13.91 1.67 -9.81
CA ASN A 247 -15.09 2.15 -9.12
C ASN A 247 -15.65 1.08 -8.14
N CYS A 248 -16.64 1.48 -7.35
CA CYS A 248 -17.26 0.63 -6.33
C CYS A 248 -17.81 -0.69 -6.89
N THR A 249 -18.30 -0.67 -8.13
CA THR A 249 -18.95 -1.80 -8.76
C THR A 249 -17.99 -2.87 -9.28
N TYR A 250 -16.70 -2.61 -9.19
CA TYR A 250 -15.69 -3.66 -9.40
C TYR A 250 -15.80 -4.77 -8.35
N CYS A 251 -16.22 -4.41 -7.12
CA CYS A 251 -16.37 -5.34 -5.99
C CYS A 251 -17.81 -5.49 -5.50
N HIS A 252 -18.69 -4.52 -5.74
CA HIS A 252 -20.05 -4.49 -5.22
C HIS A 252 -21.11 -4.56 -6.33
N ASN A 253 -22.21 -5.24 -6.04
CA ASN A 253 -23.42 -5.19 -6.84
C ASN A 253 -24.28 -4.00 -6.39
N THR A 254 -24.61 -3.07 -7.28
CA THR A 254 -25.38 -1.87 -6.95
C THR A 254 -26.81 -2.14 -6.50
N ARG A 255 -27.37 -3.28 -6.85
CA ARG A 255 -28.72 -3.70 -6.41
C ARG A 255 -28.73 -4.19 -4.97
N ASN A 256 -27.59 -4.70 -4.49
CA ASN A 256 -27.43 -5.27 -3.15
C ASN A 256 -26.02 -5.01 -2.60
N PHE A 257 -25.71 -3.76 -2.37
CA PHE A 257 -24.36 -3.28 -2.08
C PHE A 257 -23.76 -3.88 -0.81
N LYS A 258 -24.61 -4.11 0.18
CA LYS A 258 -24.24 -4.60 1.50
C LYS A 258 -23.94 -6.11 1.49
N GLU A 259 -24.73 -6.88 0.76
CA GLU A 259 -24.69 -8.34 0.84
C GLU A 259 -23.52 -8.93 0.02
N TRP A 260 -23.11 -10.14 0.38
CA TRP A 260 -22.13 -10.90 -0.35
C TRP A 260 -22.73 -11.64 -1.54
N ASP A 261 -24.00 -12.00 -1.41
CA ASP A 261 -24.71 -12.70 -2.46
C ASP A 261 -24.84 -11.83 -3.72
N GLY A 262 -24.47 -12.40 -4.85
CA GLY A 262 -24.40 -11.68 -6.13
C GLY A 262 -23.30 -10.63 -6.24
N ALA A 263 -22.38 -10.53 -5.27
CA ALA A 263 -21.21 -9.66 -5.39
C ALA A 263 -20.19 -10.22 -6.39
N PRO A 264 -19.47 -9.37 -7.14
CA PRO A 264 -18.35 -9.80 -7.97
C PRO A 264 -17.27 -10.53 -7.18
N PRO A 265 -16.59 -11.54 -7.78
CA PRO A 265 -15.55 -12.32 -7.09
C PRO A 265 -14.38 -11.48 -6.56
N GLN A 266 -14.14 -10.31 -7.16
CA GLN A 266 -13.14 -9.36 -6.72
C GLN A 266 -13.36 -8.88 -5.27
N ARG A 267 -14.59 -8.92 -4.77
CA ARG A 267 -14.90 -8.61 -3.37
C ARG A 267 -14.23 -9.60 -2.42
N THR A 268 -14.25 -10.89 -2.74
CA THR A 268 -13.56 -11.91 -1.96
C THR A 268 -12.05 -11.73 -2.00
N THR A 269 -11.48 -11.44 -3.17
CA THR A 269 -10.05 -11.13 -3.31
C THR A 269 -9.65 -9.91 -2.45
N ALA A 270 -10.47 -8.86 -2.46
CA ALA A 270 -10.24 -7.66 -1.64
C ALA A 270 -10.32 -7.96 -0.13
N TRP A 271 -11.26 -8.81 0.28
CA TRP A 271 -11.36 -9.27 1.68
C TRP A 271 -10.09 -10.00 2.15
N HIS A 272 -9.54 -10.88 1.31
CA HIS A 272 -8.23 -11.49 1.59
C HIS A 272 -7.12 -10.44 1.64
N GLY A 273 -7.14 -9.44 0.76
CA GLY A 273 -6.15 -8.36 0.74
C GLY A 273 -6.15 -7.51 2.02
N ILE A 274 -7.32 -7.19 2.58
CA ILE A 274 -7.43 -6.46 3.86
C ILE A 274 -6.79 -7.27 4.99
N ARG A 275 -7.11 -8.57 5.06
CA ARG A 275 -6.56 -9.48 6.07
C ARG A 275 -5.06 -9.67 5.91
N MET A 276 -4.58 -9.84 4.68
CA MET A 276 -3.16 -9.89 4.37
C MET A 276 -2.44 -8.62 4.85
N THR A 277 -2.95 -7.45 4.48
CA THR A 277 -2.32 -6.17 4.87
C THR A 277 -2.25 -6.01 6.39
N ARG A 278 -3.31 -6.41 7.11
CA ARG A 278 -3.32 -6.45 8.58
C ARG A 278 -2.25 -7.39 9.13
N ASP A 279 -2.16 -8.58 8.58
CA ASP A 279 -1.18 -9.58 8.97
C ASP A 279 0.26 -9.06 8.76
N LEU A 280 0.55 -8.51 7.57
CA LEU A 280 1.86 -7.94 7.26
C LEU A 280 2.24 -6.82 8.23
N ASN A 281 1.31 -5.91 8.51
CA ASN A 281 1.57 -4.82 9.44
C ASN A 281 1.87 -5.34 10.86
N ASN A 282 1.07 -6.28 11.35
CA ASN A 282 1.19 -6.77 12.72
C ASN A 282 2.36 -7.74 12.91
N GLN A 283 2.62 -8.63 11.94
CA GLN A 283 3.63 -9.67 12.10
C GLN A 283 5.02 -9.26 11.60
N TYR A 284 5.09 -8.36 10.61
CA TYR A 284 6.37 -8.05 9.94
C TYR A 284 6.80 -6.60 10.10
N ILE A 285 5.89 -5.64 10.09
CA ILE A 285 6.23 -4.21 10.06
C ILE A 285 6.31 -3.62 11.46
N VAL A 286 5.24 -3.71 12.24
CA VAL A 286 5.19 -3.13 13.60
C VAL A 286 6.29 -3.68 14.52
N PRO A 287 6.63 -4.97 14.50
CA PRO A 287 7.73 -5.49 15.31
C PRO A 287 9.10 -4.89 14.99
N LEU A 288 9.28 -4.30 13.82
CA LEU A 288 10.53 -3.63 13.43
C LEU A 288 10.69 -2.22 14.02
N THR A 289 9.69 -1.68 14.72
CA THR A 289 9.73 -0.29 15.22
C THR A 289 11.01 0.00 16.01
N ALA A 290 11.46 -0.94 16.85
CA ALA A 290 12.68 -0.78 17.65
C ALA A 290 13.97 -0.79 16.82
N ALA A 291 13.95 -1.35 15.62
CA ALA A 291 15.11 -1.39 14.73
C ALA A 291 15.31 -0.08 13.95
N PHE A 292 14.27 0.74 13.82
CA PHE A 292 14.35 1.99 13.07
C PHE A 292 14.90 3.14 13.93
N PRO A 293 15.78 3.99 13.36
CA PRO A 293 16.17 5.22 14.04
C PRO A 293 14.97 6.18 14.17
N ALA A 294 14.95 7.00 15.20
CA ALA A 294 13.83 7.91 15.50
C ALA A 294 13.43 8.80 14.31
N ALA A 295 14.39 9.24 13.50
CA ALA A 295 14.14 10.05 12.30
C ALA A 295 13.36 9.33 11.19
N ARG A 296 13.15 8.03 11.32
CA ARG A 296 12.39 7.20 10.36
C ARG A 296 11.02 6.80 10.88
N LEU A 297 10.69 7.15 12.09
CA LEU A 297 9.39 6.90 12.72
C LEU A 297 8.42 8.05 12.43
N GLY A 298 7.15 7.73 12.47
CA GLY A 298 6.06 8.69 12.33
C GLY A 298 5.87 9.58 13.57
N PRO A 299 4.91 10.50 13.52
CA PRO A 299 4.67 11.47 14.60
C PRO A 299 4.30 10.82 15.94
N THR A 300 3.73 9.63 15.90
CA THR A 300 3.37 8.86 17.12
C THR A 300 4.48 7.88 17.53
N GLY A 301 5.64 7.92 16.90
CA GLY A 301 6.76 7.02 17.15
C GLY A 301 6.57 5.63 16.55
N ASP A 302 5.72 5.50 15.57
CA ASP A 302 5.41 4.25 14.87
C ASP A 302 6.17 4.11 13.53
N VAL A 303 6.36 2.87 13.09
CA VAL A 303 6.99 2.56 11.82
C VAL A 303 6.03 2.81 10.65
N ALA A 304 6.58 3.11 9.46
CA ALA A 304 5.83 3.20 8.22
C ALA A 304 5.14 1.86 7.90
N LYS A 305 3.83 1.87 7.77
CA LYS A 305 2.98 0.69 7.54
C LYS A 305 2.49 0.62 6.11
N VAL A 306 2.18 -0.59 5.64
CA VAL A 306 1.64 -0.83 4.30
C VAL A 306 0.12 -0.70 4.28
N ASN A 307 -0.40 -0.24 3.13
CA ASN A 307 -1.80 -0.21 2.77
C ASN A 307 -1.99 -0.71 1.33
N CYS A 308 -3.20 -0.67 0.81
CA CYS A 308 -3.49 -1.18 -0.54
C CYS A 308 -2.69 -0.43 -1.63
N ALA A 309 -2.56 0.90 -1.51
CA ALA A 309 -1.83 1.72 -2.47
C ALA A 309 -0.32 1.46 -2.47
N THR A 310 0.25 0.90 -1.40
CA THR A 310 1.68 0.58 -1.32
C THR A 310 2.09 -0.38 -2.44
N CYS A 311 1.26 -1.38 -2.76
CA CYS A 311 1.51 -2.35 -3.81
C CYS A 311 0.76 -2.03 -5.11
N HIS A 312 -0.53 -1.61 -5.01
CA HIS A 312 -1.39 -1.44 -6.18
C HIS A 312 -1.10 -0.17 -7.00
N GLN A 313 -0.84 0.95 -6.36
CA GLN A 313 -0.43 2.21 -7.02
C GLN A 313 -1.33 2.62 -8.20
N GLY A 314 -2.64 2.55 -8.02
CA GLY A 314 -3.63 2.97 -9.01
C GLY A 314 -4.05 1.91 -10.03
N VAL A 315 -3.61 0.65 -9.87
CA VAL A 315 -3.99 -0.46 -10.75
C VAL A 315 -4.50 -1.66 -9.99
N TYR A 316 -5.55 -2.32 -10.50
CA TYR A 316 -6.19 -3.45 -9.83
C TYR A 316 -5.30 -4.70 -9.74
N LYS A 317 -4.31 -4.83 -10.60
CA LYS A 317 -3.21 -5.81 -10.49
C LYS A 317 -1.90 -5.05 -10.46
N PRO A 318 -1.13 -5.11 -9.36
CA PRO A 318 0.19 -4.48 -9.30
C PRO A 318 1.04 -4.84 -10.52
N LEU A 319 1.74 -3.86 -11.09
CA LEU A 319 2.56 -4.02 -12.31
C LEU A 319 1.78 -4.66 -13.48
N TYR A 320 0.48 -4.39 -13.56
CA TYR A 320 -0.43 -5.02 -14.55
C TYR A 320 -0.39 -6.55 -14.54
N GLY A 321 0.01 -7.16 -13.42
CA GLY A 321 0.10 -8.60 -13.26
C GLY A 321 1.36 -9.22 -13.84
N ALA A 322 2.44 -8.47 -14.04
CA ALA A 322 3.74 -9.01 -14.46
C ALA A 322 4.21 -10.10 -13.48
N PRO A 323 4.48 -11.33 -13.95
CA PRO A 323 4.75 -12.47 -13.09
C PRO A 323 6.22 -12.52 -12.65
N MET A 324 6.73 -11.44 -12.06
CA MET A 324 8.14 -11.31 -11.67
C MET A 324 8.61 -12.38 -10.68
N ALA A 325 7.73 -12.85 -9.79
CA ALA A 325 8.10 -13.79 -8.73
C ALA A 325 8.58 -15.14 -9.28
N LYS A 326 8.09 -15.58 -10.45
CA LYS A 326 8.52 -16.83 -11.09
C LYS A 326 10.02 -16.86 -11.42
N ASP A 327 10.61 -15.68 -11.70
CA ASP A 327 12.01 -15.54 -12.07
C ASP A 327 12.94 -15.49 -10.85
N TYR A 328 12.35 -15.48 -9.64
CA TYR A 328 13.04 -15.44 -8.35
C TYR A 328 12.44 -16.45 -7.37
N PRO A 329 12.60 -17.75 -7.62
CA PRO A 329 11.92 -18.83 -6.88
C PRO A 329 12.24 -18.83 -5.39
N ALA A 330 13.36 -18.29 -4.97
CA ALA A 330 13.70 -18.12 -3.56
C ALA A 330 12.74 -17.19 -2.79
N LEU A 331 12.00 -16.34 -3.49
CA LEU A 331 10.95 -15.50 -2.90
C LEU A 331 9.59 -16.19 -2.88
N LEU A 332 9.41 -17.31 -3.59
CA LEU A 332 8.17 -18.12 -3.62
C LEU A 332 8.15 -19.20 -2.54
N ALA A 333 9.34 -19.69 -2.17
CA ALA A 333 9.45 -20.71 -1.15
C ALA A 333 9.25 -20.10 0.24
N PRO A 334 8.49 -20.77 1.16
CA PRO A 334 8.49 -20.37 2.55
C PRO A 334 9.91 -20.40 3.11
N ALA A 335 10.21 -19.48 4.04
CA ALA A 335 11.47 -19.53 4.77
C ALA A 335 11.61 -20.90 5.44
N ALA A 336 12.77 -21.53 5.33
CA ALA A 336 13.03 -22.74 6.08
C ALA A 336 12.86 -22.45 7.58
N PRO A 337 12.38 -23.42 8.40
CA PRO A 337 12.22 -23.19 9.82
C PRO A 337 13.49 -22.69 10.53
N SER A 338 14.66 -23.09 10.05
CA SER A 338 15.96 -22.61 10.51
C SER A 338 16.24 -21.13 10.15
N ASP A 339 15.58 -20.61 9.13
CA ASP A 339 15.76 -19.25 8.61
C ASP A 339 14.71 -18.27 9.18
N VAL A 340 13.77 -18.75 9.99
CA VAL A 340 12.74 -17.89 10.57
C VAL A 340 13.34 -17.06 11.71
N LEU A 341 13.61 -15.80 11.42
CA LEU A 341 14.01 -14.85 12.45
C LEU A 341 12.80 -14.59 13.36
N PRO A 342 12.96 -14.67 14.70
CA PRO A 342 11.92 -14.23 15.60
C PRO A 342 11.62 -12.74 15.33
N PRO A 343 10.37 -12.29 15.57
CA PRO A 343 10.11 -10.87 15.57
C PRO A 343 11.08 -10.19 16.54
N PRO A 344 11.61 -8.99 16.22
CA PRO A 344 12.40 -8.24 17.19
C PRO A 344 11.55 -8.10 18.46
N VAL A 345 12.16 -8.40 19.60
CA VAL A 345 11.48 -8.33 20.90
C VAL A 345 11.09 -6.87 21.11
N ALA A 346 9.84 -6.54 20.87
CA ALA A 346 9.28 -5.28 21.31
C ALA A 346 9.30 -5.35 22.85
N GLU A 347 10.10 -4.52 23.51
CA GLU A 347 9.90 -4.28 24.93
C GLU A 347 8.42 -3.93 25.11
N ALA A 348 7.73 -4.76 25.87
CA ALA A 348 6.31 -4.61 26.14
C ALA A 348 6.07 -3.20 26.71
N ARG A 349 5.70 -2.25 25.87
CA ARG A 349 5.18 -0.98 26.34
C ARG A 349 3.94 -1.32 27.14
N ARG A 350 4.02 -1.10 28.45
CA ARG A 350 2.90 -1.22 29.38
C ARG A 350 1.71 -0.51 28.75
N SER A 351 0.67 -1.28 28.50
CA SER A 351 -0.64 -0.77 28.13
C SER A 351 -1.05 0.26 29.18
N VAL A 352 -1.07 1.52 28.77
CA VAL A 352 -1.72 2.57 29.55
C VAL A 352 -3.21 2.28 29.43
N LEU A 353 -3.75 1.64 30.45
CA LEU A 353 -5.18 1.50 30.67
C LEU A 353 -5.75 2.92 30.78
N TYR A 354 -6.43 3.38 29.74
CA TYR A 354 -7.35 4.51 29.86
C TYR A 354 -8.57 4.05 30.67
N PHE A 355 -8.55 4.30 31.97
CA PHE A 355 -9.78 4.40 32.73
C PHE A 355 -10.43 5.75 32.37
N GLY A 356 -11.49 5.70 31.56
CA GLY A 356 -12.40 6.82 31.37
C GLY A 356 -13.28 7.01 32.61
N VAL A 357 -13.36 8.23 33.08
CA VAL A 357 -14.47 8.74 33.88
C VAL A 357 -15.33 9.59 32.97
#